data_a07727c0292e577e5f7a005313b2f2a1
#
_entry.id   a07727c0292e577e5f7a005313b2f2a1
#
_cell.length_a   1.000
_cell.length_b   1.000
_cell.length_c   1.000
_cell.angle_alpha   90.00
_cell.angle_beta   90.00
_cell.angle_gamma   90.00
#
_symmetry.space_group_name_H-M   'P 1'
#
loop_
_entity.id
_entity.type
_entity.pdbx_description
1 polymer ?
#
loop_
_entity_poly.entity_id
_entity_poly.type
_entity_poly.pdbx_seq_one_letter_code
_entity_poly.pdbx_strand_id
1 'polypeptide(L)'
;MTLRLGSLQLASPFILSPMESVSDAAFRRLCWQLGAGYTWTEMIRARGIARNNKSTLDLIDSVDPEGPTGVQLFVTNEKELAGADARLASPQFV
;
A
#
# COMPACT_ATOMS: atom_id res chain seq x y z
N MET A 1 -3.49 -10.71 20.18
CA MET A 1 -4.75 -10.76 19.42
C MET A 1 -4.45 -10.66 17.92
N THR A 2 -5.03 -11.52 17.12
CA THR A 2 -4.87 -11.51 15.67
C THR A 2 -6.17 -11.14 15.00
N LEU A 3 -6.08 -10.65 13.76
CA LEU A 3 -7.23 -10.32 12.94
C LEU A 3 -7.07 -11.01 11.59
N ARG A 4 -8.16 -11.56 11.07
CA ARG A 4 -8.16 -12.18 9.74
C ARG A 4 -8.98 -11.33 8.77
N LEU A 5 -8.37 -11.00 7.62
CA LEU A 5 -9.03 -10.34 6.50
C LEU A 5 -8.93 -11.25 5.28
N GLY A 6 -10.02 -11.96 4.95
CA GLY A 6 -9.96 -12.98 3.91
C GLY A 6 -8.97 -14.08 4.29
N SER A 7 -8.02 -14.33 3.40
CA SER A 7 -6.92 -15.27 3.65
C SER A 7 -5.74 -14.66 4.39
N LEU A 8 -5.76 -13.35 4.61
CA LEU A 8 -4.67 -12.63 5.25
C LEU A 8 -4.86 -12.63 6.76
N GLN A 9 -3.88 -13.13 7.50
CA GLN A 9 -3.89 -13.11 8.96
C GLN A 9 -2.92 -12.02 9.44
N LEU A 10 -3.45 -11.06 10.20
CA LEU A 10 -2.68 -9.96 10.75
C LEU A 10 -2.24 -10.29 12.16
N ALA A 11 -0.99 -9.96 12.49
CA ALA A 11 -0.45 -10.19 13.83
C ALA A 11 -1.11 -9.30 14.89
N SER A 12 -1.75 -8.22 14.48
CA SER A 12 -2.40 -7.24 15.35
C SER A 12 -3.63 -6.69 14.67
N PRO A 13 -4.68 -6.28 15.42
CA PRO A 13 -5.86 -5.65 14.83
C PRO A 13 -5.67 -4.17 14.53
N PHE A 14 -4.50 -3.61 14.85
CA PHE A 14 -4.25 -2.19 14.62
C PHE A 14 -3.76 -1.95 13.21
N ILE A 15 -4.46 -1.10 12.48
CA ILE A 15 -4.20 -0.80 11.07
C ILE A 15 -3.92 0.70 10.95
N LEU A 16 -2.78 1.05 10.34
CA LEU A 16 -2.46 2.44 10.06
C LEU A 16 -3.30 2.93 8.88
N SER A 17 -4.05 4.02 9.09
CA SER A 17 -4.80 4.67 8.02
C SER A 17 -3.87 5.29 6.99
N PRO A 18 -4.27 5.35 5.71
CA PRO A 18 -3.51 6.09 4.71
C PRO A 18 -3.61 7.60 5.01
N MET A 19 -2.46 8.27 5.06
CA MET A 19 -2.40 9.71 5.34
C MET A 19 -1.38 10.37 4.41
N GLU A 20 -1.87 11.18 3.48
CA GLU A 20 -1.00 11.84 2.52
C GLU A 20 0.05 12.71 3.22
N SER A 21 1.28 12.62 2.74
CA SER A 21 2.46 13.29 3.30
C SER A 21 2.85 12.84 4.70
N VAL A 22 2.18 11.85 5.26
CA VAL A 22 2.46 11.32 6.60
C VAL A 22 2.86 9.84 6.53
N SER A 23 2.03 9.00 5.88
CA SER A 23 2.25 7.56 5.88
C SER A 23 3.24 7.11 4.79
N ASP A 24 4.41 7.75 4.75
CA ASP A 24 5.51 7.31 3.89
C ASP A 24 6.16 6.04 4.44
N ALA A 25 7.16 5.51 3.73
CA ALA A 25 7.81 4.26 4.12
C ALA A 25 8.42 4.32 5.53
N ALA A 26 9.05 5.43 5.88
CA ALA A 26 9.67 5.59 7.20
C ALA A 26 8.63 5.58 8.31
N PHE A 27 7.51 6.28 8.11
CA PHE A 27 6.43 6.31 9.08
C PHE A 27 5.75 4.94 9.21
N ARG A 28 5.52 4.25 8.10
CA ARG A 28 4.95 2.90 8.13
C ARG A 28 5.84 1.93 8.88
N ARG A 29 7.16 2.03 8.67
CA ARG A 29 8.14 1.20 9.39
C ARG A 29 8.06 1.44 10.90
N LEU A 30 7.99 2.70 11.31
CA LEU A 30 7.83 3.03 12.72
C LEU A 30 6.55 2.42 13.29
N CYS A 31 5.44 2.50 12.58
CA CYS A 31 4.18 1.90 13.02
C CYS A 31 4.28 0.37 13.14
N TRP A 32 4.98 -0.29 12.21
CA TRP A 32 5.24 -1.72 12.31
C TRP A 32 6.00 -2.05 13.58
N GLN A 33 7.03 -1.28 13.90
CA GLN A 33 7.83 -1.49 15.11
C GLN A 33 7.01 -1.29 16.37
N LEU A 34 5.97 -0.47 16.31
CA LEU A 34 5.09 -0.19 17.45
C LEU A 34 3.85 -1.09 17.50
N GLY A 35 3.76 -2.08 16.62
CA GLY A 35 2.73 -3.11 16.72
C GLY A 35 1.59 -3.05 15.71
N ALA A 36 1.72 -2.26 14.63
CA ALA A 36 0.71 -2.29 13.57
C ALA A 36 0.68 -3.66 12.90
N GLY A 37 -0.52 -4.15 12.59
CA GLY A 37 -0.70 -5.41 11.85
C GLY A 37 -0.82 -5.20 10.35
N TYR A 38 -1.12 -3.98 9.91
CA TYR A 38 -1.29 -3.63 8.51
C TYR A 38 -1.06 -2.13 8.33
N THR A 39 -0.49 -1.73 7.20
CA THR A 39 -0.33 -0.31 6.88
C THR A 39 -0.84 -0.03 5.47
N TRP A 40 -1.10 1.25 5.19
CA TRP A 40 -1.50 1.71 3.87
C TRP A 40 -0.50 2.74 3.36
N THR A 41 -0.26 2.73 2.05
CA THR A 41 0.53 3.79 1.44
C THR A 41 -0.26 5.09 1.43
N GLU A 42 0.44 6.19 1.14
CA GLU A 42 -0.21 7.42 0.74
C GLU A 42 -1.04 7.18 -0.53
N MET A 43 -1.91 8.13 -0.86
CA MET A 43 -2.72 8.04 -2.07
C MET A 43 -1.83 8.10 -3.31
N ILE A 44 -1.92 7.10 -4.16
CA ILE A 44 -1.11 6.95 -5.37
C ILE A 44 -2.04 7.01 -6.59
N ARG A 45 -1.64 7.76 -7.61
CA ARG A 45 -2.45 7.88 -8.83
C ARG A 45 -2.34 6.61 -9.66
N ALA A 46 -3.48 5.97 -9.91
CA ALA A 46 -3.55 4.80 -10.77
C ALA A 46 -3.02 5.09 -12.17
N ARG A 47 -3.30 6.30 -12.69
CA ARG A 47 -2.79 6.76 -13.98
C ARG A 47 -1.26 6.74 -14.04
N GLY A 48 -0.60 7.19 -12.97
CA GLY A 48 0.86 7.17 -12.91
C GLY A 48 1.42 5.76 -12.93
N ILE A 49 0.75 4.82 -12.24
CA ILE A 49 1.14 3.41 -12.26
C ILE A 49 0.96 2.84 -13.67
N ALA A 50 -0.20 3.06 -14.28
CA ALA A 50 -0.52 2.53 -15.61
C ALA A 50 0.44 3.04 -16.68
N ARG A 51 0.95 4.26 -16.52
CA ARG A 51 1.85 4.91 -17.47
C ARG A 51 3.33 4.75 -17.13
N ASN A 52 3.67 3.97 -16.13
CA ASN A 52 5.04 3.77 -15.67
C ASN A 52 5.75 5.07 -15.28
N ASN A 53 5.02 6.00 -14.67
CA ASN A 53 5.59 7.24 -14.18
C ASN A 53 6.59 6.94 -13.06
N LYS A 54 7.84 7.38 -13.24
CA LYS A 54 8.92 7.01 -12.31
C LYS A 54 8.66 7.47 -10.88
N SER A 55 8.25 8.71 -10.69
CA SER A 55 8.01 9.21 -9.33
C SER A 55 6.86 8.47 -8.63
N THR A 56 5.85 8.05 -9.40
CA THR A 56 4.76 7.24 -8.88
C THR A 56 5.23 5.83 -8.52
N LEU A 57 6.02 5.21 -9.40
CA LEU A 57 6.56 3.87 -9.13
C LEU A 57 7.53 3.87 -7.95
N ASP A 58 8.28 4.94 -7.75
CA ASP A 58 9.17 5.06 -6.61
C ASP A 58 8.40 5.03 -5.29
N LEU A 59 7.18 5.56 -5.25
CA LEU A 59 6.32 5.47 -4.07
C LEU A 59 5.93 4.03 -3.76
N ILE A 60 5.74 3.21 -4.79
CA ILE A 60 5.40 1.79 -4.63
C ILE A 60 6.64 1.00 -4.23
N ASP A 61 7.77 1.26 -4.87
CA ASP A 61 9.01 0.56 -4.62
C ASP A 61 9.57 0.83 -3.21
N SER A 62 9.12 1.92 -2.59
CA SER A 62 9.49 2.24 -1.22
C SER A 62 8.67 1.50 -0.17
N VAL A 63 7.76 0.62 -0.58
CA VAL A 63 6.95 -0.16 0.36
C VAL A 63 7.85 -1.11 1.13
N ASP A 64 7.74 -1.04 2.45
CA ASP A 64 8.56 -1.85 3.35
C ASP A 64 8.06 -3.30 3.36
N PRO A 65 8.94 -4.29 3.18
CA PRO A 65 8.54 -5.69 3.22
C PRO A 65 8.30 -6.25 4.62
N GLU A 66 8.37 -5.45 5.66
CA GLU A 66 8.20 -5.93 7.04
C GLU A 66 6.82 -6.49 7.34
N GLY A 67 5.81 -6.17 6.53
CA GLY A 67 4.48 -6.71 6.74
C GLY A 67 3.50 -6.35 5.62
N PRO A 68 2.24 -6.80 5.74
CA PRO A 68 1.23 -6.54 4.72
C PRO A 68 0.96 -5.04 4.57
N THR A 69 1.02 -4.56 3.35
CA THR A 69 0.81 -3.15 3.03
C THR A 69 -0.16 -3.03 1.86
N GLY A 70 -1.20 -2.22 2.04
CA GLY A 70 -2.13 -1.89 0.98
C GLY A 70 -1.70 -0.63 0.24
N VAL A 71 -2.11 -0.53 -1.00
CA VAL A 71 -1.87 0.64 -1.83
C VAL A 71 -3.20 1.38 -2.00
N GLN A 72 -3.25 2.64 -1.55
CA GLN A 72 -4.42 3.47 -1.77
C GLN A 72 -4.32 4.12 -3.14
N LEU A 73 -5.35 3.93 -3.97
CA LEU A 73 -5.35 4.42 -5.35
C LEU A 73 -6.30 5.58 -5.53
N PHE A 74 -5.85 6.61 -6.25
CA PHE A 74 -6.71 7.63 -6.83
C PHE A 74 -6.99 7.26 -8.28
N VAL A 75 -8.27 7.08 -8.62
CA VAL A 75 -8.70 6.54 -9.92
C VAL A 75 -9.71 7.49 -10.56
N THR A 76 -9.53 7.78 -11.85
CA THR A 76 -10.47 8.62 -12.61
C THR A 76 -11.28 7.85 -13.65
N ASN A 77 -10.84 6.65 -14.05
CA ASN A 77 -11.58 5.81 -14.99
C ASN A 77 -11.16 4.34 -14.85
N GLU A 78 -11.96 3.47 -15.44
CA GLU A 78 -11.75 2.01 -15.36
C GLU A 78 -10.46 1.56 -16.03
N LYS A 79 -10.07 2.21 -17.13
CA LYS A 79 -8.87 1.84 -17.87
C LYS A 79 -7.62 2.05 -17.01
N GLU A 80 -7.56 3.17 -16.30
CA GLU A 80 -6.45 3.46 -15.39
C GLU A 80 -6.41 2.45 -14.23
N LEU A 81 -7.58 2.09 -13.71
CA LEU A 81 -7.65 1.09 -12.64
C LEU A 81 -7.15 -0.26 -13.13
N ALA A 82 -7.58 -0.71 -14.30
CA ALA A 82 -7.15 -1.98 -14.87
C ALA A 82 -5.64 -2.00 -15.11
N GLY A 83 -5.07 -0.91 -15.62
CA GLY A 83 -3.63 -0.79 -15.84
C GLY A 83 -2.83 -0.83 -14.53
N ALA A 84 -3.32 -0.14 -13.51
CA ALA A 84 -2.68 -0.15 -12.19
C ALA A 84 -2.79 -1.52 -11.53
N ASP A 85 -3.95 -2.16 -11.61
CA ASP A 85 -4.18 -3.49 -11.03
C ASP A 85 -3.22 -4.52 -11.62
N ALA A 86 -3.05 -4.52 -12.94
CA ALA A 86 -2.12 -5.42 -13.61
C ALA A 86 -0.68 -5.23 -13.10
N ARG A 87 -0.28 -3.98 -12.84
CA ARG A 87 1.05 -3.65 -12.35
C ARG A 87 1.23 -4.04 -10.88
N LEU A 88 0.18 -3.91 -10.08
CA LEU A 88 0.21 -4.19 -8.64
C LEU A 88 0.00 -5.66 -8.30
N ALA A 89 -0.27 -6.50 -9.30
CA ALA A 89 -0.41 -7.95 -9.09
C ALA A 89 0.94 -8.60 -8.78
N SER A 90 1.64 -8.05 -7.78
CA SER A 90 2.92 -8.52 -7.31
C SER A 90 2.76 -9.13 -5.91
N PRO A 91 3.51 -10.20 -5.57
CA PRO A 91 3.41 -10.82 -4.25
C PRO A 91 3.76 -9.89 -3.08
N GLN A 92 4.45 -8.78 -3.32
CA GLN A 92 4.80 -7.86 -2.25
C GLN A 92 3.62 -7.00 -1.79
N PHE A 93 2.54 -6.94 -2.56
CA PHE A 93 1.33 -6.20 -2.19
C PHE A 93 0.21 -7.16 -1.81
N VAL A 94 -0.57 -6.80 -0.80
CA VAL A 94 -1.67 -7.63 -0.29
C VAL A 94 -2.92 -6.80 -0.13
#